data_0badd8065d15e44a3c67a09fecc40ca7
#
_entry.id   0badd8065d15e44a3c67a09fecc40ca7
#
_cell.length_a   1.000
_cell.length_b   1.000
_cell.length_c   1.000
_cell.angle_alpha   90.00
_cell.angle_beta   90.00
_cell.angle_gamma   90.00
#
_symmetry.space_group_name_H-M   'P 1'
#
loop_
_entity.id
_entity.type
_entity.pdbx_description
1 polymer ?
#
loop_
_entity_poly.entity_id
_entity_poly.type
_entity_poly.pdbx_seq_one_letter_code
_entity_poly.pdbx_strand_id
1 'polypeptide(L)'
;MKNKIIFTLIFIISLIFSSCSIKKMAYNSAANAMAPLPEKKTKPAPDAPNPITALTGEDDVELVGEVFPIILKLYEGMHIADPSHRGLAIMTGELYIMYSNVFVEGPAAYLSDD
;
A
#
# COMPACT_ATOMS: atom_id res chain seq x y z
N MET A 1 48.08 -4.56 -17.89
CA MET A 1 47.37 -3.52 -17.11
C MET A 1 46.04 -3.11 -17.75
N LYS A 2 45.97 -2.84 -19.05
CA LYS A 2 44.73 -2.41 -19.74
C LYS A 2 43.53 -3.35 -19.50
N ASN A 3 43.71 -4.66 -19.57
CA ASN A 3 42.59 -5.62 -19.38
C ASN A 3 41.99 -5.60 -17.97
N LYS A 4 42.82 -5.38 -16.94
CA LYS A 4 42.31 -5.28 -15.56
C LYS A 4 41.46 -4.03 -15.36
N ILE A 5 41.86 -2.91 -15.97
CA ILE A 5 41.11 -1.66 -15.92
C ILE A 5 39.74 -1.80 -16.60
N ILE A 6 39.71 -2.45 -17.77
CA ILE A 6 38.48 -2.72 -18.51
C ILE A 6 37.54 -3.62 -17.72
N PHE A 7 38.04 -4.69 -17.08
CA PHE A 7 37.21 -5.55 -16.22
C PHE A 7 36.65 -4.81 -15.02
N THR A 8 37.44 -3.95 -14.37
CA THR A 8 36.97 -3.16 -13.24
C THR A 8 35.90 -2.15 -13.68
N LEU A 9 36.06 -1.55 -14.84
CA LEU A 9 35.10 -0.58 -15.37
C LEU A 9 33.76 -1.24 -15.74
N ILE A 10 33.79 -2.42 -16.36
CA ILE A 10 32.60 -3.23 -16.66
C ILE A 10 31.89 -3.65 -15.38
N PHE A 11 32.62 -4.02 -14.33
CA PHE A 11 32.06 -4.41 -13.04
C PHE A 11 31.35 -3.26 -12.35
N ILE A 12 31.95 -2.06 -12.37
CA ILE A 12 31.34 -0.84 -11.80
C ILE A 12 30.08 -0.45 -12.57
N ILE A 13 30.09 -0.52 -13.90
CA ILE A 13 28.93 -0.23 -14.74
C ILE A 13 27.80 -1.21 -14.44
N SER A 14 28.09 -2.50 -14.28
CA SER A 14 27.12 -3.55 -13.93
C SER A 14 26.45 -3.29 -12.58
N LEU A 15 27.21 -2.82 -11.58
CA LEU A 15 26.66 -2.46 -10.26
C LEU A 15 25.71 -1.26 -10.32
N ILE A 16 25.98 -0.27 -11.17
CA ILE A 16 25.12 0.92 -11.33
C ILE A 16 23.79 0.55 -11.96
N PHE A 17 23.76 -0.35 -12.94
CA PHE A 17 22.52 -0.79 -13.58
C PHE A 17 21.65 -1.68 -12.69
N SER A 18 22.21 -2.39 -11.70
CA SER A 18 21.46 -3.25 -10.79
C SER A 18 20.62 -2.46 -9.76
N SER A 19 20.96 -1.22 -9.45
CA SER A 19 20.37 -0.49 -8.34
C SER A 19 18.91 -0.01 -8.60
N CYS A 20 18.53 0.20 -9.86
CA CYS A 20 17.19 0.67 -10.21
C CYS A 20 16.10 -0.42 -10.10
N SER A 21 16.46 -1.68 -10.33
CA SER A 21 15.52 -2.82 -10.32
C SER A 21 15.10 -3.22 -8.90
N ILE A 22 15.99 -3.09 -7.92
CA ILE A 22 15.75 -3.53 -6.53
C ILE A 22 14.69 -2.65 -5.86
N LYS A 23 14.73 -1.34 -6.07
CA LYS A 23 13.72 -0.42 -5.50
C LYS A 23 12.32 -0.74 -6.00
N LYS A 24 12.15 -0.96 -7.30
CA LYS A 24 10.87 -1.30 -7.90
C LYS A 24 10.35 -2.65 -7.41
N MET A 25 11.24 -3.64 -7.27
CA MET A 25 10.88 -4.96 -6.77
C MET A 25 10.45 -4.93 -5.30
N ALA A 26 11.18 -4.21 -4.45
CA ALA A 26 10.83 -4.04 -3.04
C ALA A 26 9.50 -3.29 -2.88
N TYR A 27 9.30 -2.22 -3.65
CA TYR A 27 8.05 -1.48 -3.65
C TYR A 27 6.87 -2.34 -4.09
N ASN A 28 6.98 -3.07 -5.21
CA ASN A 28 5.91 -3.95 -5.68
C ASN A 28 5.62 -5.09 -4.70
N SER A 29 6.63 -5.61 -4.01
CA SER A 29 6.45 -6.63 -2.98
C SER A 29 5.62 -6.08 -1.80
N ALA A 30 5.97 -4.88 -1.31
CA ALA A 30 5.23 -4.21 -0.25
C ALA A 30 3.79 -3.87 -0.69
N ALA A 31 3.61 -3.31 -1.88
CA ALA A 31 2.31 -2.98 -2.44
C ALA A 31 1.40 -4.21 -2.60
N ASN A 32 1.95 -5.33 -3.10
CA ASN A 32 1.21 -6.59 -3.21
C ASN A 32 0.85 -7.22 -1.85
N ALA A 33 1.67 -7.00 -0.82
CA ALA A 33 1.37 -7.46 0.53
C ALA A 33 0.25 -6.64 1.18
N MET A 34 0.24 -5.32 0.95
CA MET A 34 -0.75 -4.41 1.52
C MET A 34 -2.06 -4.35 0.73
N ALA A 35 -2.00 -4.54 -0.59
CA ALA A 35 -3.15 -4.48 -1.47
C ALA A 35 -3.11 -5.64 -2.48
N PRO A 36 -3.39 -6.87 -2.05
CA PRO A 36 -3.40 -8.04 -2.93
C PRO A 36 -4.48 -7.90 -4.00
N LEU A 37 -4.13 -8.25 -5.25
CA LEU A 37 -5.09 -8.26 -6.35
C LEU A 37 -6.13 -9.36 -6.15
N PRO A 38 -7.44 -9.06 -6.27
CA PRO A 38 -8.51 -10.03 -6.09
C PRO A 38 -8.52 -11.16 -7.14
N GLU A 39 -7.84 -10.98 -8.27
CA GLU A 39 -7.84 -11.94 -9.41
C GLU A 39 -6.88 -13.13 -9.24
N LYS A 40 -5.89 -13.05 -8.37
CA LYS A 40 -5.13 -14.26 -8.02
C LYS A 40 -5.98 -15.07 -7.06
N LYS A 41 -6.62 -16.10 -7.57
CA LYS A 41 -7.26 -17.23 -6.82
C LYS A 41 -6.25 -18.04 -5.97
N THR A 42 -5.19 -17.44 -5.53
CA THR A 42 -4.43 -17.92 -4.40
C THR A 42 -5.29 -17.56 -3.20
N LYS A 43 -6.04 -18.56 -2.72
CA LYS A 43 -6.73 -18.50 -1.43
C LYS A 43 -5.77 -17.77 -0.48
N PRO A 44 -6.14 -16.58 0.07
CA PRO A 44 -5.26 -15.92 1.03
C PRO A 44 -4.89 -16.99 2.05
N ALA A 45 -3.60 -17.12 2.39
CA ALA A 45 -3.26 -17.95 3.52
C ALA A 45 -4.13 -17.44 4.68
N PRO A 46 -4.87 -18.31 5.37
CA PRO A 46 -5.82 -17.85 6.41
C PRO A 46 -5.15 -17.00 7.50
N ASP A 47 -3.83 -17.02 7.56
CA ASP A 47 -3.02 -16.32 8.54
C ASP A 47 -2.13 -15.22 7.93
N ALA A 48 -2.35 -14.81 6.67
CA ALA A 48 -1.59 -13.69 6.11
C ALA A 48 -1.98 -12.40 6.86
N PRO A 49 -1.05 -11.71 7.53
CA PRO A 49 -1.35 -10.49 8.24
C PRO A 49 -1.83 -9.43 7.24
N ASN A 50 -3.10 -9.08 7.34
CA ASN A 50 -3.66 -7.99 6.56
C ASN A 50 -3.72 -6.75 7.48
N PRO A 51 -3.00 -5.66 7.17
CA PRO A 51 -3.02 -4.46 8.00
C PRO A 51 -4.44 -3.89 8.21
N ILE A 52 -5.34 -4.12 7.24
CA ILE A 52 -6.72 -3.67 7.33
C ILE A 52 -7.51 -4.46 8.40
N THR A 53 -7.22 -5.74 8.62
CA THR A 53 -7.90 -6.50 9.66
C THR A 53 -7.56 -6.02 11.07
N ALA A 54 -6.37 -5.47 11.28
CA ALA A 54 -6.02 -4.82 12.55
C ALA A 54 -6.87 -3.57 12.79
N LEU A 55 -7.17 -2.80 11.73
CA LEU A 55 -8.02 -1.61 11.82
C LEU A 55 -9.48 -1.95 12.00
N THR A 56 -10.01 -2.92 11.24
CA THR A 56 -11.43 -3.30 11.27
C THR A 56 -11.80 -4.20 12.45
N GLY A 57 -10.81 -4.79 13.12
CA GLY A 57 -10.98 -5.59 14.31
C GLY A 57 -10.76 -4.82 15.61
N GLU A 58 -10.49 -3.51 15.54
CA GLU A 58 -10.31 -2.66 16.71
C GLU A 58 -11.68 -2.24 17.27
N ASP A 59 -11.88 -2.42 18.57
CA ASP A 59 -13.14 -2.06 19.25
C ASP A 59 -13.18 -0.58 19.68
N ASP A 60 -12.03 0.10 19.71
CA ASP A 60 -11.92 1.51 20.03
C ASP A 60 -12.14 2.39 18.79
N VAL A 61 -13.36 2.85 18.62
CA VAL A 61 -13.78 3.68 17.49
C VAL A 61 -13.06 5.03 17.46
N GLU A 62 -12.73 5.60 18.61
CA GLU A 62 -12.02 6.88 18.70
C GLU A 62 -10.58 6.72 18.17
N LEU A 63 -9.88 5.68 18.62
CA LEU A 63 -8.55 5.32 18.12
C LEU A 63 -8.57 5.07 16.61
N VAL A 64 -9.55 4.32 16.12
CA VAL A 64 -9.72 4.07 14.67
C VAL A 64 -9.91 5.38 13.91
N GLY A 65 -10.73 6.29 14.42
CA GLY A 65 -10.98 7.61 13.81
C GLY A 65 -9.72 8.47 13.69
N GLU A 66 -8.84 8.42 14.68
CA GLU A 66 -7.57 9.16 14.67
C GLU A 66 -6.53 8.55 13.71
N VAL A 67 -6.45 7.24 13.64
CA VAL A 67 -5.45 6.52 12.83
C VAL A 67 -5.88 6.39 11.37
N PHE A 68 -7.17 6.31 11.09
CA PHE A 68 -7.68 6.07 9.73
C PHE A 68 -7.22 7.09 8.69
N PRO A 69 -7.21 8.41 8.96
CA PRO A 69 -6.72 9.40 8.00
C PRO A 69 -5.24 9.20 7.62
N ILE A 70 -4.42 8.71 8.56
CA ILE A 70 -3.01 8.42 8.31
C ILE A 70 -2.88 7.23 7.34
N ILE A 71 -3.67 6.18 7.55
CA ILE A 71 -3.73 5.01 6.68
C ILE A 71 -4.20 5.39 5.27
N LEU A 72 -5.24 6.22 5.16
CA LEU A 72 -5.71 6.76 3.88
C LEU A 72 -4.59 7.46 3.12
N LYS A 73 -3.85 8.35 3.79
CA LYS A 73 -2.74 9.07 3.16
C LYS A 73 -1.57 8.17 2.77
N LEU A 74 -1.33 7.10 3.52
CA LEU A 74 -0.34 6.09 3.15
C LEU A 74 -0.73 5.39 1.85
N TYR A 75 -1.96 4.88 1.75
CA TYR A 75 -2.44 4.18 0.54
C TYR A 75 -2.52 5.11 -0.66
N GLU A 76 -2.98 6.35 -0.47
CA GLU A 76 -2.98 7.38 -1.51
C GLU A 76 -1.55 7.65 -2.03
N GLY A 77 -0.58 7.82 -1.14
CA GLY A 77 0.82 8.02 -1.49
C GLY A 77 1.41 6.83 -2.25
N MET A 78 1.08 5.61 -1.84
CA MET A 78 1.49 4.40 -2.55
C MET A 78 0.85 4.30 -3.94
N HIS A 79 -0.43 4.66 -4.08
CA HIS A 79 -1.10 4.67 -5.37
C HIS A 79 -0.53 5.75 -6.32
N ILE A 80 -0.19 6.92 -5.80
CA ILE A 80 0.48 7.98 -6.58
C ILE A 80 1.86 7.50 -7.07
N ALA A 81 2.60 6.76 -6.24
CA ALA A 81 3.92 6.25 -6.61
C ALA A 81 3.87 5.13 -7.67
N ASP A 82 2.80 4.33 -7.70
CA ASP A 82 2.53 3.34 -8.73
C ASP A 82 1.04 3.36 -9.15
N PRO A 83 0.66 4.28 -10.05
CA PRO A 83 -0.72 4.39 -10.52
C PRO A 83 -1.22 3.18 -11.31
N SER A 84 -0.29 2.32 -11.77
CA SER A 84 -0.63 1.10 -12.51
C SER A 84 -1.00 -0.08 -11.61
N HIS A 85 -0.76 0.02 -10.30
CA HIS A 85 -1.04 -1.05 -9.36
C HIS A 85 -2.53 -1.09 -9.00
N ARG A 86 -3.27 -1.96 -9.68
CA ARG A 86 -4.73 -2.06 -9.56
C ARG A 86 -5.21 -2.35 -8.12
N GLY A 87 -4.48 -3.17 -7.36
CA GLY A 87 -4.81 -3.48 -5.97
C GLY A 87 -4.77 -2.24 -5.08
N LEU A 88 -3.76 -1.37 -5.25
CA LEU A 88 -3.68 -0.10 -4.51
C LEU A 88 -4.83 0.84 -4.85
N ALA A 89 -5.21 0.94 -6.13
CA ALA A 89 -6.35 1.76 -6.56
C ALA A 89 -7.65 1.30 -5.91
N ILE A 90 -7.93 0.00 -5.93
CA ILE A 90 -9.14 -0.60 -5.33
C ILE A 90 -9.12 -0.37 -3.82
N MET A 91 -8.05 -0.74 -3.12
CA MET A 91 -7.94 -0.62 -1.67
C MET A 91 -8.05 0.83 -1.20
N THR A 92 -7.41 1.77 -1.91
CA THR A 92 -7.54 3.19 -1.61
C THR A 92 -9.00 3.65 -1.70
N GLY A 93 -9.71 3.26 -2.76
CA GLY A 93 -11.13 3.57 -2.94
C GLY A 93 -12.00 2.97 -1.83
N GLU A 94 -11.80 1.71 -1.49
CA GLU A 94 -12.53 1.03 -0.41
C GLU A 94 -12.33 1.72 0.95
N LEU A 95 -11.09 2.10 1.27
CA LEU A 95 -10.79 2.82 2.50
C LEU A 95 -11.46 4.20 2.56
N TYR A 96 -11.51 4.94 1.44
CA TYR A 96 -12.24 6.22 1.40
C TYR A 96 -13.74 6.04 1.63
N ILE A 97 -14.35 5.01 1.03
CA ILE A 97 -15.77 4.69 1.24
C ILE A 97 -16.03 4.32 2.70
N MET A 98 -15.19 3.48 3.30
CA MET A 98 -15.32 3.11 4.71
C MET A 98 -15.23 4.33 5.62
N TYR A 99 -14.24 5.19 5.42
CA TYR A 99 -14.06 6.40 6.20
C TYR A 99 -15.26 7.35 6.08
N SER A 100 -15.74 7.57 4.87
CA SER A 100 -16.90 8.41 4.60
C SER A 100 -18.15 7.91 5.34
N ASN A 101 -18.46 6.63 5.22
CA ASN A 101 -19.65 6.04 5.83
C ASN A 101 -19.61 6.09 7.36
N VAL A 102 -18.47 5.82 7.96
CA VAL A 102 -18.37 5.70 9.43
C VAL A 102 -18.17 7.07 10.10
N PHE A 103 -17.29 7.90 9.56
CA PHE A 103 -16.83 9.10 10.25
C PHE A 103 -17.38 10.41 9.68
N VAL A 104 -17.98 10.40 8.48
CA VAL A 104 -18.56 11.59 7.85
C VAL A 104 -20.06 11.49 7.78
N GLU A 105 -20.62 10.46 7.14
CA GLU A 105 -22.07 10.32 6.98
C GLU A 105 -22.77 9.87 8.27
N GLY A 106 -22.16 8.96 9.02
CA GLY A 106 -22.73 8.50 10.29
C GLY A 106 -23.01 9.64 11.25
N PRO A 107 -22.04 10.48 11.62
CA PRO A 107 -22.26 11.65 12.47
C PRO A 107 -23.21 12.68 11.86
N ALA A 108 -23.15 12.90 10.54
CA ALA A 108 -24.02 13.87 9.87
C ALA A 108 -25.50 13.48 9.89
N ALA A 109 -25.80 12.17 9.85
CA ALA A 109 -27.17 11.66 9.92
C ALA A 109 -27.85 12.02 11.24
N TYR A 110 -27.12 12.09 12.35
CA TYR A 110 -27.67 12.49 13.66
C TYR A 110 -27.89 14.00 13.81
N LEU A 111 -27.25 14.82 12.95
CA LEU A 111 -27.39 16.29 12.97
C LEU A 111 -28.53 16.78 12.08
N SER A 112 -29.09 15.93 11.23
CA SER A 112 -30.16 16.33 10.29
C SER A 112 -31.58 16.19 10.84
N ASP A 113 -31.75 15.67 12.06
CA ASP A 113 -33.08 15.45 12.69
C ASP A 113 -33.48 16.58 13.66
N ASP A 114 -32.74 17.70 13.70
CA ASP A 114 -33.07 18.95 14.40
C ASP A 114 -33.45 20.05 13.39
#